data_adb3b01e2a3bc4c5859da21ebac569db
#
_entry.id   adb3b01e2a3bc4c5859da21ebac569db
#
_cell.length_a   1.000
_cell.length_b   1.000
_cell.length_c   1.000
_cell.angle_alpha   90.00
_cell.angle_beta   90.00
_cell.angle_gamma   90.00
#
_symmetry.space_group_name_H-M   'P 1'
#
loop_
_entity.id
_entity.type
_entity.pdbx_description
1 polymer ?
#
loop_
_entity_poly.entity_id
_entity_poly.type
_entity_poly.pdbx_seq_one_letter_code
_entity_poly.pdbx_strand_id
1 'polypeptide(L)'
;MNKRNLSMLCDFYELTMGNGYFKTGIQNRIAYFDVFFRAVPDGGGYAIAAGLEQIVAYIEQLHFDQEDIEFLRNKGIFDEGFLHYLQDFRFTGDIYAVPEGTPVFPQEPILTVRAPAIEAQLIETYVLLALNHQTMIATKANRIVRAAQGRAVLEFGSRRAQGADGAIIGARAAYIGGCAGTVCTLT
;
A
#
# COMPACT_ATOMS: atom_id res chain seq x y z
N MET A 1 11.09 -4.74 -14.68
CA MET A 1 11.22 -5.27 -13.29
C MET A 1 10.78 -6.71 -13.27
N ASN A 2 11.57 -7.62 -12.71
CA ASN A 2 11.03 -8.94 -12.39
C ASN A 2 9.84 -8.72 -11.46
N LYS A 3 8.66 -9.24 -11.83
CA LYS A 3 7.48 -9.18 -10.99
C LYS A 3 7.75 -10.05 -9.76
N ARG A 4 8.15 -9.41 -8.65
CA ARG A 4 8.30 -10.11 -7.37
C ARG A 4 6.92 -10.41 -6.83
N ASN A 5 6.68 -11.64 -6.39
CA ASN A 5 5.52 -11.94 -5.56
C ASN A 5 5.70 -11.21 -4.21
N LEU A 6 4.77 -10.33 -3.88
CA LEU A 6 4.79 -9.54 -2.64
C LEU A 6 3.70 -9.99 -1.66
N SER A 7 3.08 -11.13 -1.89
CA SER A 7 1.96 -11.61 -1.06
C SER A 7 2.36 -11.87 0.39
N MET A 8 3.64 -12.25 0.61
CA MET A 8 4.20 -12.40 1.94
C MET A 8 4.75 -11.10 2.55
N LEU A 9 4.58 -9.96 1.87
CA LEU A 9 4.86 -8.64 2.46
C LEU A 9 3.66 -8.17 3.29
N CYS A 10 3.41 -8.88 4.35
CA CYS A 10 2.37 -8.61 5.32
C CYS A 10 2.93 -8.79 6.73
N ASP A 11 2.36 -8.13 7.70
CA ASP A 11 2.72 -8.37 9.09
C ASP A 11 2.26 -9.76 9.52
N PHE A 12 3.09 -10.46 10.27
CA PHE A 12 2.80 -11.86 10.63
C PHE A 12 1.50 -12.03 11.41
N TYR A 13 1.07 -11.00 12.14
CA TYR A 13 -0.21 -11.02 12.86
C TYR A 13 -1.41 -11.10 11.90
N GLU A 14 -1.32 -10.57 10.69
CA GLU A 14 -2.40 -10.64 9.69
C GLU A 14 -2.69 -12.10 9.32
N LEU A 15 -1.64 -12.90 9.13
CA LEU A 15 -1.77 -14.33 8.86
C LEU A 15 -2.32 -15.10 10.07
N THR A 16 -1.83 -14.79 11.28
CA THR A 16 -2.32 -15.48 12.49
C THR A 16 -3.76 -15.10 12.84
N MET A 17 -4.16 -13.85 12.64
CA MET A 17 -5.56 -13.41 12.76
C MET A 17 -6.43 -14.04 11.66
N GLY A 18 -5.96 -14.08 10.41
CA GLY A 18 -6.63 -14.74 9.30
C GLY A 18 -6.92 -16.22 9.60
N ASN A 19 -5.94 -16.94 10.14
CA ASN A 19 -6.10 -18.31 10.63
C ASN A 19 -7.16 -18.41 11.74
N GLY A 20 -7.19 -17.46 12.67
CA GLY A 20 -8.21 -17.36 13.70
C GLY A 20 -9.63 -17.14 13.12
N TYR A 21 -9.75 -16.24 12.15
CA TYR A 21 -11.03 -15.99 11.46
C TYR A 21 -11.53 -17.23 10.70
N PHE A 22 -10.62 -17.95 10.05
CA PHE A 22 -10.92 -19.19 9.37
C PHE A 22 -11.45 -20.25 10.34
N LYS A 23 -10.76 -20.49 11.46
CA LYS A 23 -11.14 -21.47 12.48
C LYS A 23 -12.46 -21.15 13.19
N THR A 24 -12.82 -19.87 13.29
CA THR A 24 -14.06 -19.42 13.94
C THR A 24 -15.23 -19.26 12.96
N GLY A 25 -15.01 -19.51 11.65
CA GLY A 25 -16.07 -19.44 10.64
C GLY A 25 -16.51 -18.02 10.27
N ILE A 26 -15.70 -17.00 10.59
CA ILE A 26 -16.03 -15.59 10.28
C ILE A 26 -15.27 -15.05 9.06
N GLN A 27 -14.50 -15.88 8.38
CA GLN A 27 -13.67 -15.51 7.23
C GLN A 27 -14.42 -14.76 6.13
N ASN A 28 -15.70 -15.09 5.92
CA ASN A 28 -16.55 -14.49 4.88
C ASN A 28 -17.37 -13.29 5.37
N ARG A 29 -17.24 -12.88 6.63
CA ARG A 29 -17.89 -11.66 7.11
C ARG A 29 -17.31 -10.46 6.42
N ILE A 30 -18.18 -9.61 5.87
CA ILE A 30 -17.74 -8.35 5.25
C ILE A 30 -17.25 -7.40 6.33
N ALA A 31 -16.02 -6.95 6.14
CA ALA A 31 -15.38 -5.92 6.95
C ALA A 31 -15.18 -4.64 6.12
N TYR A 32 -15.13 -3.51 6.80
CA TYR A 32 -14.80 -2.20 6.24
C TYR A 32 -13.58 -1.68 6.97
N PHE A 33 -12.49 -1.43 6.23
CA PHE A 33 -11.26 -0.87 6.76
C PHE A 33 -10.98 0.47 6.10
N ASP A 34 -10.88 1.51 6.91
CA ASP A 34 -10.59 2.86 6.46
C ASP A 34 -9.14 3.21 6.69
N VAL A 35 -8.48 3.72 5.66
CA VAL A 35 -7.12 4.27 5.73
C VAL A 35 -7.20 5.78 5.78
N PHE A 36 -6.57 6.36 6.79
CA PHE A 36 -6.51 7.82 6.99
C PHE A 36 -5.20 8.22 7.67
N PHE A 37 -4.80 9.47 7.54
CA PHE A 37 -3.71 10.03 8.33
C PHE A 37 -4.21 10.51 9.69
N ARG A 38 -3.56 10.07 10.76
CA ARG A 38 -3.84 10.59 12.13
C ARG A 38 -3.43 12.06 12.26
N ALA A 39 -2.31 12.41 11.63
CA ALA A 39 -1.79 13.77 11.54
C ALA A 39 -1.00 13.91 10.25
N VAL A 40 -0.99 15.10 9.65
CA VAL A 40 -0.14 15.37 8.49
C VAL A 40 1.30 15.57 8.96
N PRO A 41 2.30 14.96 8.31
CA PRO A 41 3.70 15.15 8.66
C PRO A 41 4.13 16.64 8.63
N ASP A 42 5.15 16.96 9.41
CA ASP A 42 5.72 18.32 9.51
C ASP A 42 4.72 19.41 9.93
N GLY A 43 3.65 19.05 10.62
CA GLY A 43 2.62 20.01 11.06
C GLY A 43 1.86 20.68 9.91
N GLY A 44 1.83 20.05 8.73
CA GLY A 44 1.10 20.56 7.58
C GLY A 44 -0.41 20.47 7.74
N GLY A 45 -1.14 21.32 7.02
CA GLY A 45 -2.60 21.33 7.06
C GLY A 45 -3.26 20.29 6.15
N TYR A 46 -2.52 19.71 5.19
CA TYR A 46 -3.00 18.72 4.23
C TYR A 46 -1.88 17.82 3.73
N ALA A 47 -2.24 16.68 3.16
CA ALA A 47 -1.35 15.80 2.41
C ALA A 47 -1.85 15.63 0.96
N ILE A 48 -0.99 15.18 0.05
CA ILE A 48 -1.34 14.87 -1.33
C ILE A 48 -1.41 13.36 -1.47
N ALA A 49 -2.59 12.81 -1.72
CA ALA A 49 -2.79 11.38 -1.85
C ALA A 49 -2.00 10.81 -3.04
N ALA A 50 -1.24 9.74 -2.79
CA ALA A 50 -0.49 9.01 -3.82
C ALA A 50 -0.25 7.56 -3.37
N GLY A 51 -0.16 6.63 -4.33
CA GLY A 51 0.10 5.20 -4.06
C GLY A 51 -1.01 4.26 -4.52
N LEU A 52 -2.13 4.78 -5.00
CA LEU A 52 -3.28 3.97 -5.38
C LEU A 52 -2.97 3.02 -6.55
N GLU A 53 -2.22 3.45 -7.56
CA GLU A 53 -1.86 2.60 -8.70
C GLU A 53 -1.09 1.34 -8.26
N GLN A 54 -0.13 1.49 -7.34
CA GLN A 54 0.64 0.35 -6.84
C GLN A 54 -0.21 -0.59 -5.98
N ILE A 55 -1.18 -0.06 -5.23
CA ILE A 55 -2.13 -0.87 -4.46
C ILE A 55 -2.99 -1.71 -5.39
N VAL A 56 -3.56 -1.12 -6.43
CA VAL A 56 -4.36 -1.84 -7.43
C VAL A 56 -3.53 -2.94 -8.09
N ALA A 57 -2.33 -2.59 -8.58
CA ALA A 57 -1.43 -3.55 -9.22
C ALA A 57 -1.01 -4.70 -8.28
N TYR A 58 -0.81 -4.42 -6.99
CA TYR A 58 -0.52 -5.44 -5.97
C TYR A 58 -1.70 -6.38 -5.78
N ILE A 59 -2.91 -5.85 -5.60
CA ILE A 59 -4.12 -6.65 -5.32
C ILE A 59 -4.49 -7.52 -6.51
N GLU A 60 -4.37 -7.01 -7.74
CA GLU A 60 -4.61 -7.80 -8.97
C GLU A 60 -3.64 -8.98 -9.12
N GLN A 61 -2.46 -8.90 -8.52
CA GLN A 61 -1.42 -9.93 -8.59
C GLN A 61 -1.29 -10.77 -7.32
N LEU A 62 -2.05 -10.43 -6.27
CA LEU A 62 -1.95 -11.08 -4.96
C LEU A 62 -2.33 -12.55 -5.05
N HIS A 63 -1.37 -13.41 -4.72
CA HIS A 63 -1.52 -14.87 -4.69
C HIS A 63 -0.43 -15.48 -3.82
N PHE A 64 -0.70 -16.59 -3.17
CA PHE A 64 0.29 -17.34 -2.42
C PHE A 64 0.78 -18.52 -3.27
N ASP A 65 2.08 -18.62 -3.49
CA ASP A 65 2.67 -19.73 -4.21
C ASP A 65 2.98 -20.92 -3.29
N GLN A 66 3.46 -22.03 -3.87
CA GLN A 66 3.74 -23.24 -3.12
C GLN A 66 4.83 -23.02 -2.05
N GLU A 67 5.83 -22.19 -2.33
CA GLU A 67 6.93 -21.90 -1.39
C GLU A 67 6.41 -21.11 -0.18
N ASP A 68 5.50 -20.16 -0.39
CA ASP A 68 4.83 -19.41 0.67
C ASP A 68 4.04 -20.35 1.60
N ILE A 69 3.27 -21.26 1.01
CA ILE A 69 2.45 -22.22 1.77
C ILE A 69 3.34 -23.18 2.58
N GLU A 70 4.42 -23.69 1.98
CA GLU A 70 5.36 -24.56 2.69
C GLU A 70 6.08 -23.84 3.82
N PHE A 71 6.45 -22.58 3.60
CA PHE A 71 7.03 -21.75 4.66
C PHE A 71 6.05 -21.60 5.84
N LEU A 72 4.78 -21.29 5.57
CA LEU A 72 3.77 -21.15 6.61
C LEU A 72 3.48 -22.49 7.30
N ARG A 73 3.38 -23.60 6.55
CA ARG A 73 3.18 -24.95 7.10
C ARG A 73 4.29 -25.33 8.07
N ASN A 74 5.53 -25.03 7.74
CA ASN A 74 6.69 -25.32 8.58
C ASN A 74 6.72 -24.51 9.89
N LYS A 75 5.89 -23.46 10.04
CA LYS A 75 5.71 -22.78 11.33
C LYS A 75 4.93 -23.62 12.35
N GLY A 76 4.14 -24.60 11.88
CA GLY A 76 3.41 -25.53 12.76
C GLY A 76 2.26 -24.93 13.57
N ILE A 77 1.80 -23.71 13.22
CA ILE A 77 0.75 -22.98 13.96
C ILE A 77 -0.51 -22.73 13.13
N PHE A 78 -0.46 -22.93 11.82
CA PHE A 78 -1.56 -22.70 10.91
C PHE A 78 -2.38 -23.97 10.68
N ASP A 79 -3.70 -23.78 10.56
CA ASP A 79 -4.62 -24.86 10.20
C ASP A 79 -4.44 -25.24 8.72
N GLU A 80 -4.45 -26.54 8.38
CA GLU A 80 -4.29 -26.98 7.00
C GLU A 80 -5.42 -26.46 6.08
N GLY A 81 -6.64 -26.34 6.58
CA GLY A 81 -7.73 -25.73 5.84
C GLY A 81 -7.47 -24.27 5.50
N PHE A 82 -6.87 -23.51 6.42
CA PHE A 82 -6.46 -22.13 6.16
C PHE A 82 -5.32 -22.06 5.12
N LEU A 83 -4.36 -22.97 5.17
CA LEU A 83 -3.30 -23.04 4.15
C LEU A 83 -3.87 -23.36 2.76
N HIS A 84 -4.86 -24.25 2.65
CA HIS A 84 -5.57 -24.49 1.39
C HIS A 84 -6.36 -23.25 0.93
N TYR A 85 -7.00 -22.54 1.86
CA TYR A 85 -7.67 -21.27 1.54
C TYR A 85 -6.69 -20.25 0.94
N LEU A 86 -5.47 -20.14 1.47
CA LEU A 86 -4.44 -19.26 0.93
C LEU A 86 -3.93 -19.68 -0.47
N GLN A 87 -3.86 -20.98 -0.77
CA GLN A 87 -3.50 -21.48 -2.12
C GLN A 87 -4.45 -20.99 -3.21
N ASP A 88 -5.74 -20.94 -2.89
CA ASP A 88 -6.80 -20.49 -3.80
C ASP A 88 -7.13 -19.01 -3.64
N PHE A 89 -6.36 -18.28 -2.85
CA PHE A 89 -6.64 -16.90 -2.48
C PHE A 89 -6.77 -16.00 -3.71
N ARG A 90 -7.84 -15.21 -3.71
CA ARG A 90 -8.06 -14.08 -4.62
C ARG A 90 -8.80 -13.00 -3.86
N PHE A 91 -8.41 -11.77 -4.08
CA PHE A 91 -9.16 -10.65 -3.53
C PHE A 91 -10.47 -10.47 -4.31
N THR A 92 -11.60 -10.48 -3.61
CA THR A 92 -12.95 -10.36 -4.19
C THR A 92 -13.72 -9.15 -3.71
N GLY A 93 -13.08 -8.34 -2.86
CA GLY A 93 -13.69 -7.14 -2.28
C GLY A 93 -13.70 -5.93 -3.21
N ASP A 94 -14.18 -4.82 -2.66
CA ASP A 94 -14.24 -3.51 -3.32
C ASP A 94 -13.26 -2.55 -2.64
N ILE A 95 -12.67 -1.64 -3.41
CA ILE A 95 -11.86 -0.53 -2.91
C ILE A 95 -12.45 0.79 -3.40
N TYR A 96 -12.70 1.68 -2.45
CA TYR A 96 -13.10 3.05 -2.69
C TYR A 96 -11.96 3.96 -2.28
N ALA A 97 -11.46 4.80 -3.16
CA ALA A 97 -10.33 5.67 -2.88
C ALA A 97 -10.47 7.04 -3.53
N VAL A 98 -9.85 8.05 -2.93
CA VAL A 98 -9.69 9.34 -3.58
C VAL A 98 -8.68 9.23 -4.72
N PRO A 99 -8.85 9.95 -5.83
CA PRO A 99 -7.86 9.99 -6.91
C PRO A 99 -6.50 10.49 -6.41
N GLU A 100 -5.43 9.96 -7.00
CA GLU A 100 -4.08 10.47 -6.71
C GLU A 100 -3.96 11.96 -7.07
N GLY A 101 -3.15 12.69 -6.31
CA GLY A 101 -3.03 14.15 -6.44
C GLY A 101 -4.07 14.95 -5.66
N THR A 102 -5.08 14.29 -5.08
CA THR A 102 -6.11 14.96 -4.27
C THR A 102 -5.52 15.42 -2.93
N PRO A 103 -5.74 16.67 -2.51
CA PRO A 103 -5.47 17.09 -1.13
C PRO A 103 -6.40 16.37 -0.15
N VAL A 104 -5.81 15.77 0.88
CA VAL A 104 -6.52 15.05 1.94
C VAL A 104 -6.16 15.61 3.31
N PHE A 105 -7.06 15.46 4.28
CA PHE A 105 -6.91 16.03 5.61
C PHE A 105 -6.83 14.94 6.69
N PRO A 106 -6.29 15.25 7.88
CA PRO A 106 -6.25 14.29 8.98
C PRO A 106 -7.64 13.74 9.33
N GLN A 107 -7.72 12.48 9.68
CA GLN A 107 -8.93 11.76 10.11
C GLN A 107 -10.00 11.57 9.01
N GLU A 108 -9.73 11.97 7.77
CA GLU A 108 -10.63 11.70 6.62
C GLU A 108 -10.19 10.42 5.91
N PRO A 109 -11.10 9.49 5.59
CA PRO A 109 -10.77 8.30 4.83
C PRO A 109 -10.20 8.65 3.44
N ILE A 110 -9.03 8.11 3.14
CA ILE A 110 -8.36 8.22 1.83
C ILE A 110 -8.70 7.03 0.96
N LEU A 111 -8.83 5.88 1.60
CA LEU A 111 -9.16 4.62 0.98
C LEU A 111 -9.99 3.79 1.96
N THR A 112 -11.06 3.18 1.47
CA THR A 112 -11.89 2.22 2.20
C THR A 112 -11.86 0.88 1.48
N VAL A 113 -11.51 -0.17 2.19
CA VAL A 113 -11.60 -1.57 1.74
C VAL A 113 -12.90 -2.15 2.27
N ARG A 114 -13.73 -2.71 1.39
CA ARG A 114 -14.90 -3.52 1.74
C ARG A 114 -14.68 -4.93 1.23
N ALA A 115 -14.40 -5.87 2.10
CA ALA A 115 -14.06 -7.23 1.68
C ALA A 115 -14.39 -8.26 2.77
N PRO A 116 -14.40 -9.58 2.45
CA PRO A 116 -14.32 -10.63 3.45
C PRO A 116 -13.18 -10.39 4.44
N ALA A 117 -13.38 -10.71 5.71
CA ALA A 117 -12.49 -10.31 6.80
C ALA A 117 -11.02 -10.72 6.58
N ILE A 118 -10.77 -11.94 6.07
CA ILE A 118 -9.40 -12.39 5.78
C ILE A 118 -8.80 -11.58 4.64
N GLU A 119 -9.56 -11.32 3.58
CA GLU A 119 -9.07 -10.58 2.42
C GLU A 119 -8.72 -9.13 2.77
N ALA A 120 -9.58 -8.47 3.57
CA ALA A 120 -9.32 -7.12 4.04
C ALA A 120 -8.08 -7.05 4.93
N GLN A 121 -7.88 -8.07 5.80
CA GLN A 121 -6.74 -8.13 6.71
C GLN A 121 -5.42 -8.34 5.96
N LEU A 122 -5.36 -9.24 4.99
CA LEU A 122 -4.11 -9.62 4.31
C LEU A 122 -3.52 -8.54 3.40
N ILE A 123 -4.26 -7.49 3.06
CA ILE A 123 -3.75 -6.39 2.24
C ILE A 123 -3.34 -5.18 3.06
N GLU A 124 -3.56 -5.19 4.37
CA GLU A 124 -3.39 -4.03 5.26
C GLU A 124 -1.97 -3.46 5.18
N THR A 125 -0.96 -4.27 5.44
CA THR A 125 0.44 -3.80 5.47
C THR A 125 0.85 -3.15 4.16
N TYR A 126 0.54 -3.77 3.01
CA TYR A 126 0.95 -3.22 1.72
C TYR A 126 0.21 -1.92 1.39
N VAL A 127 -1.08 -1.86 1.67
CA VAL A 127 -1.90 -0.66 1.44
C VAL A 127 -1.36 0.52 2.27
N LEU A 128 -1.11 0.29 3.55
CA LEU A 128 -0.54 1.31 4.44
C LEU A 128 0.86 1.74 3.99
N LEU A 129 1.73 0.79 3.65
CA LEU A 129 3.09 1.07 3.17
C LEU A 129 3.08 1.93 1.91
N ALA A 130 2.29 1.56 0.90
CA ALA A 130 2.24 2.24 -0.38
C ALA A 130 1.68 3.68 -0.25
N LEU A 131 0.55 3.83 0.44
CA LEU A 131 -0.05 5.15 0.67
C LEU A 131 0.84 6.05 1.52
N ASN A 132 1.39 5.53 2.63
CA ASN A 132 2.22 6.32 3.51
C ASN A 132 3.46 6.86 2.80
N HIS A 133 4.25 5.98 2.17
CA HIS A 133 5.49 6.37 1.50
C HIS A 133 5.26 7.41 0.40
N GLN A 134 4.33 7.12 -0.51
CA GLN A 134 4.10 7.97 -1.67
C GLN A 134 3.40 9.29 -1.30
N THR A 135 2.43 9.25 -0.42
CA THR A 135 1.73 10.47 0.04
C THR A 135 2.69 11.42 0.77
N MET A 136 3.61 10.89 1.58
CA MET A 136 4.61 11.73 2.26
C MET A 136 5.53 12.43 1.25
N ILE A 137 6.00 11.73 0.22
CA ILE A 137 6.86 12.31 -0.81
C ILE A 137 6.09 13.30 -1.68
N ALA A 138 4.90 12.94 -2.15
CA ALA A 138 4.05 13.83 -2.94
C ALA A 138 3.72 15.13 -2.18
N THR A 139 3.42 15.01 -0.89
CA THR A 139 3.13 16.16 -0.01
C THR A 139 4.35 17.07 0.13
N LYS A 140 5.53 16.51 0.36
CA LYS A 140 6.78 17.29 0.44
C LYS A 140 7.10 17.98 -0.88
N ALA A 141 6.99 17.24 -1.98
CA ALA A 141 7.17 17.78 -3.33
C ALA A 141 6.22 18.95 -3.60
N ASN A 142 4.93 18.78 -3.27
CA ASN A 142 3.91 19.82 -3.46
C ASN A 142 4.25 21.11 -2.69
N ARG A 143 4.69 21.00 -1.44
CA ARG A 143 5.12 22.17 -0.66
C ARG A 143 6.29 22.91 -1.30
N ILE A 144 7.28 22.17 -1.83
CA ILE A 144 8.44 22.75 -2.51
C ILE A 144 8.01 23.42 -3.82
N VAL A 145 7.16 22.77 -4.62
CA VAL A 145 6.62 23.32 -5.85
C VAL A 145 5.85 24.62 -5.60
N ARG A 146 5.01 24.65 -4.57
CA ARG A 146 4.28 25.88 -4.20
C ARG A 146 5.24 26.99 -3.74
N ALA A 147 6.26 26.67 -2.98
CA ALA A 147 7.29 27.63 -2.55
C ALA A 147 8.12 28.15 -3.74
N ALA A 148 8.25 27.40 -4.81
CA ALA A 148 8.95 27.80 -6.04
C ALA A 148 8.21 28.87 -6.87
N GLN A 149 6.96 29.20 -6.55
CA GLN A 149 6.18 30.28 -7.18
C GLN A 149 6.20 30.24 -8.72
N GLY A 150 5.87 29.08 -9.29
CA GLY A 150 5.81 28.87 -10.75
C GLY A 150 7.13 28.49 -11.41
N ARG A 151 8.25 28.46 -10.68
CA ARG A 151 9.50 27.91 -11.22
C ARG A 151 9.44 26.38 -11.25
N ALA A 152 10.02 25.79 -12.31
CA ALA A 152 10.10 24.35 -12.42
C ALA A 152 10.95 23.74 -11.29
N VAL A 153 10.40 22.70 -10.65
CA VAL A 153 11.09 21.89 -9.66
C VAL A 153 11.35 20.51 -10.24
N LEU A 154 12.59 20.03 -10.18
CA LEU A 154 12.97 18.70 -10.62
C LEU A 154 13.33 17.82 -9.41
N GLU A 155 12.90 16.58 -9.43
CA GLU A 155 13.24 15.58 -8.42
C GLU A 155 14.63 15.00 -8.70
N PHE A 156 15.54 15.04 -7.71
CA PHE A 156 16.93 14.56 -7.78
C PHE A 156 17.30 13.64 -6.63
N GLY A 157 16.32 12.96 -6.05
CA GLY A 157 16.46 12.21 -4.80
C GLY A 157 16.95 10.77 -4.95
N SER A 158 16.99 10.18 -6.15
CA SER A 158 17.24 8.75 -6.37
C SER A 158 18.43 8.20 -5.60
N ARG A 159 19.59 8.90 -5.60
CA ARG A 159 20.79 8.47 -4.86
C ARG A 159 20.69 8.57 -3.35
N ARG A 160 19.64 9.17 -2.81
CA ARG A 160 19.37 9.38 -1.37
C ARG A 160 18.15 8.60 -0.89
N ALA A 161 17.48 7.87 -1.80
CA ALA A 161 16.31 7.07 -1.48
C ALA A 161 16.68 5.82 -0.67
N GLN A 162 15.73 5.31 0.04
CA GLN A 162 15.85 4.09 0.84
C GLN A 162 15.58 2.86 -0.05
N GLY A 163 16.58 2.49 -0.83
CA GLY A 163 16.53 1.37 -1.77
C GLY A 163 16.01 1.74 -3.17
N ALA A 164 16.19 0.81 -4.11
CA ALA A 164 15.86 1.02 -5.52
C ALA A 164 14.36 1.29 -5.74
N ASP A 165 13.51 0.52 -5.09
CA ASP A 165 12.05 0.70 -5.19
C ASP A 165 11.64 2.07 -4.63
N GLY A 166 12.23 2.49 -3.50
CA GLY A 166 12.00 3.80 -2.93
C GLY A 166 12.40 4.95 -3.86
N ALA A 167 13.46 4.77 -4.67
CA ALA A 167 13.86 5.76 -5.67
C ALA A 167 12.83 5.89 -6.81
N ILE A 168 12.40 4.76 -7.38
CA ILE A 168 11.48 4.73 -8.51
C ILE A 168 10.10 5.27 -8.08
N ILE A 169 9.54 4.68 -7.02
CA ILE A 169 8.20 5.04 -6.51
C ILE A 169 8.20 6.48 -5.97
N GLY A 170 9.30 6.90 -5.33
CA GLY A 170 9.46 8.27 -4.84
C GLY A 170 9.51 9.31 -5.97
N ALA A 171 10.17 9.01 -7.08
CA ALA A 171 10.19 9.89 -8.25
C ALA A 171 8.79 10.08 -8.85
N ARG A 172 8.02 9.00 -9.00
CA ARG A 172 6.61 9.05 -9.40
C ARG A 172 5.77 9.90 -8.44
N ALA A 173 5.91 9.68 -7.15
CA ALA A 173 5.17 10.42 -6.14
C ALA A 173 5.50 11.93 -6.15
N ALA A 174 6.76 12.29 -6.39
CA ALA A 174 7.18 13.68 -6.53
C ALA A 174 6.54 14.33 -7.77
N TYR A 175 6.40 13.60 -8.88
CA TYR A 175 5.71 14.07 -10.07
C TYR A 175 4.22 14.33 -9.78
N ILE A 176 3.53 13.42 -9.09
CA ILE A 176 2.15 13.61 -8.61
C ILE A 176 2.05 14.86 -7.71
N GLY A 177 3.07 15.12 -6.89
CA GLY A 177 3.18 16.33 -6.06
C GLY A 177 3.40 17.62 -6.83
N GLY A 178 3.64 17.55 -8.16
CA GLY A 178 3.76 18.70 -9.05
C GLY A 178 5.20 19.01 -9.52
N CYS A 179 6.17 18.13 -9.25
CA CYS A 179 7.50 18.26 -9.86
C CYS A 179 7.39 18.16 -11.39
N ALA A 180 8.15 18.99 -12.11
CA ALA A 180 8.14 19.03 -13.57
C ALA A 180 8.81 17.82 -14.22
N GLY A 181 9.58 17.05 -13.45
CA GLY A 181 10.28 15.84 -13.89
C GLY A 181 11.19 15.28 -12.82
N THR A 182 11.82 14.15 -13.15
CA THR A 182 12.77 13.44 -12.30
C THR A 182 14.03 13.09 -13.06
N VAL A 183 15.12 12.82 -12.36
CA VAL A 183 16.35 12.22 -12.92
C VAL A 183 16.35 10.69 -12.87
N CYS A 184 15.30 10.10 -12.33
CA CYS A 184 15.12 8.66 -12.32
C CYS A 184 14.69 8.17 -13.71
N THR A 185 15.58 7.53 -14.45
CA THR A 185 15.32 7.07 -15.82
C THR A 185 14.46 5.81 -15.93
N LEU A 186 14.09 5.21 -14.80
CA LEU A 186 13.20 4.04 -14.70
C LEU A 186 11.75 4.40 -14.35
N THR A 187 11.43 5.69 -14.23
CA THR A 187 10.10 6.16 -13.82
C THR A 187 9.33 6.61 -15.05
#